data_4b06e3a497912ea4a8c7ea8c46b27839
#
_entry.id   4b06e3a497912ea4a8c7ea8c46b27839
#
_cell.length_a   1.000
_cell.length_b   1.000
_cell.length_c   1.000
_cell.angle_alpha   90.00
_cell.angle_beta   90.00
_cell.angle_gamma   90.00
#
_symmetry.space_group_name_H-M   'P 1'
#
loop_
_entity.id
_entity.type
_entity.pdbx_description
1 polymer ?
#
loop_
_entity_poly.entity_id
_entity_poly.type
_entity_poly.pdbx_seq_one_letter_code
_entity_poly.pdbx_strand_id
1 'polypeptide(L)'
;MRQPKIGPKVKQNVVVLFLLTASAVYPQTAVPSRDRKGAVPELLRLEQSAEAMGSAYSIAVYGYDREQMEAAVEAAFDEVRQLDSMLSNYKPDSEWSEVNREAARRPVRVSAELFQLLAACQKYSRQSEGAFDISVGPLMKVWGFYKGTGHLPHRAEVMAAMTSVGYRHVHLDPANQTVSFDRPGVELDPGGIGKGYAVDRMVDVLKRKGVSTALVAASGSSIYGLGAPPDEPRGWRITIRDPKNERKSVAEVFLKNDSMSTSCSYEKFFVAEGHVYSHIMDPRTGYPAPGMLSVSLITPRTIDSEAWAKPFFINGRQWAAQHNPQGFRAFFCEDRTEQPCAWLP
;
A
#
# COMPACT_ATOMS: atom_id res chain seq x y z
N MET A 1 -32.90 -32.55 12.23
CA MET A 1 -32.76 -31.46 11.24
C MET A 1 -31.29 -31.04 11.18
N ARG A 2 -30.59 -31.33 10.06
CA ARG A 2 -29.17 -31.00 9.89
C ARG A 2 -29.08 -29.60 9.32
N GLN A 3 -28.41 -28.69 10.04
CA GLN A 3 -28.05 -27.35 9.52
C GLN A 3 -26.94 -27.46 8.45
N PRO A 4 -27.01 -26.68 7.36
CA PRO A 4 -25.96 -26.67 6.35
C PRO A 4 -24.74 -25.89 6.89
N LYS A 5 -23.55 -26.51 6.82
CA LYS A 5 -22.27 -25.86 7.06
C LYS A 5 -22.00 -24.88 5.93
N ILE A 6 -22.10 -23.58 6.20
CA ILE A 6 -21.62 -22.54 5.31
C ILE A 6 -20.15 -22.34 5.66
N GLY A 7 -19.26 -22.85 4.80
CA GLY A 7 -17.84 -22.59 4.88
C GLY A 7 -17.50 -21.13 4.52
N PRO A 8 -16.39 -20.57 5.02
CA PRO A 8 -16.02 -19.18 4.78
C PRO A 8 -15.70 -18.97 3.29
N LYS A 9 -16.49 -18.13 2.62
CA LYS A 9 -16.17 -17.65 1.26
C LYS A 9 -15.18 -16.50 1.39
N VAL A 10 -13.89 -16.82 1.33
CA VAL A 10 -12.85 -15.83 1.03
C VAL A 10 -12.96 -15.53 -0.46
N LYS A 11 -13.48 -14.38 -0.82
CA LYS A 11 -13.35 -13.87 -2.19
C LYS A 11 -11.96 -13.31 -2.38
N GLN A 12 -11.02 -14.16 -2.78
CA GLN A 12 -9.83 -13.72 -3.51
C GLN A 12 -10.29 -13.56 -4.96
N ASN A 13 -10.37 -12.36 -5.44
CA ASN A 13 -10.16 -11.93 -6.83
C ASN A 13 -10.63 -10.48 -6.93
N VAL A 14 -9.73 -9.54 -6.71
CA VAL A 14 -9.89 -8.20 -7.25
C VAL A 14 -8.79 -8.01 -8.26
N VAL A 15 -9.06 -8.45 -9.49
CA VAL A 15 -8.37 -7.93 -10.67
C VAL A 15 -8.82 -6.48 -10.77
N VAL A 16 -7.93 -5.56 -10.43
CA VAL A 16 -8.12 -4.13 -10.69
C VAL A 16 -8.03 -3.95 -12.19
N LEU A 17 -9.16 -4.11 -12.87
CA LEU A 17 -9.28 -3.76 -14.28
C LEU A 17 -9.33 -2.23 -14.35
N PHE A 18 -8.19 -1.61 -14.65
CA PHE A 18 -8.18 -0.23 -15.11
C PHE A 18 -8.94 -0.19 -16.43
N LEU A 19 -10.21 0.21 -16.39
CA LEU A 19 -10.92 0.64 -17.60
C LEU A 19 -10.35 2.00 -18.02
N LEU A 20 -9.15 1.96 -18.60
CA LEU A 20 -8.73 2.96 -19.55
C LEU A 20 -9.49 2.64 -20.84
N THR A 21 -10.31 3.56 -21.32
CA THR A 21 -10.98 3.46 -22.62
C THR A 21 -9.93 3.12 -23.67
N ALA A 22 -9.92 1.87 -24.11
CA ALA A 22 -9.08 1.40 -25.18
C ALA A 22 -9.60 2.02 -26.48
N SER A 23 -8.89 3.02 -26.98
CA SER A 23 -8.95 3.34 -28.41
C SER A 23 -8.37 2.14 -29.16
N ALA A 24 -9.15 1.59 -30.07
CA ALA A 24 -8.81 0.41 -30.82
C ALA A 24 -7.46 0.59 -31.55
N VAL A 25 -6.48 -0.24 -31.19
CA VAL A 25 -5.23 -0.36 -31.94
C VAL A 25 -5.46 -1.33 -33.07
N TYR A 26 -5.53 -0.82 -34.29
CA TYR A 26 -5.38 -1.65 -35.50
C TYR A 26 -3.93 -2.14 -35.62
N PRO A 27 -3.67 -3.42 -35.94
CA PRO A 27 -2.32 -3.88 -36.20
C PRO A 27 -1.86 -3.30 -37.53
N GLN A 28 -0.98 -2.31 -37.52
CA GLN A 28 -0.25 -1.90 -38.71
C GLN A 28 0.93 -2.85 -38.91
N THR A 29 0.87 -3.62 -39.99
CA THR A 29 2.01 -4.36 -40.53
C THR A 29 3.11 -3.35 -40.90
N ALA A 30 4.25 -3.44 -40.26
CA ALA A 30 5.41 -2.60 -40.52
C ALA A 30 6.00 -2.94 -41.90
N VAL A 31 5.91 -2.00 -42.84
CA VAL A 31 6.73 -1.97 -44.07
C VAL A 31 7.99 -1.17 -43.70
N PRO A 32 9.21 -1.72 -43.88
CA PRO A 32 10.42 -0.97 -43.63
C PRO A 32 10.59 0.09 -44.71
N SER A 33 10.40 1.37 -44.41
CA SER A 33 10.75 2.47 -45.28
C SER A 33 12.09 3.06 -44.89
N ARG A 34 13.05 2.98 -45.78
CA ARG A 34 14.31 3.73 -45.78
C ARG A 34 14.03 5.24 -45.86
N ASP A 35 14.83 6.01 -45.11
CA ASP A 35 15.02 7.47 -45.16
C ASP A 35 13.82 8.36 -44.79
N ARG A 36 13.73 8.69 -43.49
CA ARG A 36 13.10 9.95 -43.03
C ARG A 36 14.08 10.73 -42.15
N LYS A 37 14.94 11.54 -42.75
CA LYS A 37 15.50 12.71 -42.09
C LYS A 37 14.35 13.70 -41.81
N GLY A 38 13.95 13.87 -40.53
CA GLY A 38 12.95 14.86 -40.11
C GLY A 38 11.63 14.32 -39.57
N ALA A 39 11.49 13.05 -39.26
CA ALA A 39 10.30 12.56 -38.55
C ALA A 39 10.32 13.07 -37.10
N VAL A 40 9.28 13.81 -36.70
CA VAL A 40 9.05 14.12 -35.28
C VAL A 40 8.93 12.78 -34.52
N PRO A 41 9.71 12.57 -33.46
CA PRO A 41 9.61 11.32 -32.69
C PRO A 41 8.16 11.11 -32.25
N GLU A 42 7.61 9.92 -32.52
CA GLU A 42 6.27 9.56 -32.09
C GLU A 42 6.29 9.29 -30.58
N LEU A 43 5.34 9.89 -29.85
CA LEU A 43 5.20 9.65 -28.44
C LEU A 43 4.59 8.26 -28.22
N LEU A 44 5.31 7.41 -27.53
CA LEU A 44 4.94 6.03 -27.24
C LEU A 44 4.34 5.91 -25.85
N ARG A 45 3.46 4.92 -25.66
CA ARG A 45 2.96 4.48 -24.36
C ARG A 45 3.35 3.01 -24.16
N LEU A 46 3.95 2.71 -23.02
CA LEU A 46 4.26 1.34 -22.58
C LEU A 46 3.55 1.08 -21.25
N GLU A 47 2.92 -0.08 -21.13
CA GLU A 47 2.32 -0.54 -19.88
C GLU A 47 2.76 -1.97 -19.58
N GLN A 48 3.24 -2.20 -18.36
CA GLN A 48 3.69 -3.51 -17.89
C GLN A 48 3.27 -3.75 -16.44
N SER A 49 3.21 -5.01 -16.04
CA SER A 49 2.91 -5.43 -14.67
C SER A 49 3.77 -6.62 -14.25
N ALA A 50 4.03 -6.71 -12.94
CA ALA A 50 4.76 -7.81 -12.33
C ALA A 50 4.19 -8.12 -10.95
N GLU A 51 4.30 -9.38 -10.51
CA GLU A 51 3.95 -9.80 -9.16
C GLU A 51 5.16 -9.73 -8.24
N ALA A 52 5.01 -9.06 -7.09
CA ALA A 52 6.00 -9.00 -6.01
C ALA A 52 5.33 -8.65 -4.69
N MET A 53 5.93 -8.99 -3.56
CA MET A 53 5.42 -8.68 -2.21
C MET A 53 3.95 -9.11 -2.01
N GLY A 54 3.53 -10.21 -2.66
CA GLY A 54 2.14 -10.70 -2.64
C GLY A 54 1.11 -9.78 -3.28
N SER A 55 1.54 -8.90 -4.20
CA SER A 55 0.72 -7.88 -4.85
C SER A 55 1.12 -7.69 -6.31
N ALA A 56 0.16 -7.29 -7.16
CA ALA A 56 0.45 -6.88 -8.53
C ALA A 56 0.93 -5.42 -8.55
N TYR A 57 2.07 -5.19 -9.17
CA TYR A 57 2.59 -3.86 -9.47
C TYR A 57 2.42 -3.56 -10.94
N SER A 58 2.03 -2.35 -11.28
CA SER A 58 1.87 -1.91 -12.67
C SER A 58 2.54 -0.56 -12.91
N ILE A 59 3.10 -0.39 -14.10
CA ILE A 59 3.73 0.85 -14.56
C ILE A 59 3.17 1.16 -15.93
N ALA A 60 2.67 2.38 -16.13
CA ALA A 60 2.41 2.95 -17.44
C ALA A 60 3.33 4.16 -17.64
N VAL A 61 4.10 4.20 -18.73
CA VAL A 61 5.03 5.29 -19.05
C VAL A 61 4.75 5.87 -20.41
N TYR A 62 5.08 7.15 -20.59
CA TYR A 62 5.15 7.82 -21.88
C TYR A 62 6.59 8.25 -22.18
N GLY A 63 7.02 8.11 -23.43
CA GLY A 63 8.36 8.50 -23.89
C GLY A 63 8.50 8.35 -25.39
N TYR A 64 9.68 8.68 -25.91
CA TYR A 64 9.97 8.65 -27.36
C TYR A 64 10.92 7.51 -27.75
N ASP A 65 11.55 6.87 -26.78
CA ASP A 65 12.49 5.76 -26.98
C ASP A 65 11.97 4.50 -26.27
N ARG A 66 11.56 3.52 -27.05
CA ARG A 66 10.96 2.28 -26.55
C ARG A 66 11.94 1.46 -25.73
N GLU A 67 13.19 1.34 -26.20
CA GLU A 67 14.22 0.54 -25.51
C GLU A 67 14.56 1.17 -24.15
N GLN A 68 14.69 2.51 -24.10
CA GLN A 68 14.90 3.24 -22.86
C GLN A 68 13.73 3.06 -21.89
N MET A 69 12.49 3.11 -22.37
CA MET A 69 11.29 2.90 -21.55
C MET A 69 11.25 1.48 -20.98
N GLU A 70 11.47 0.46 -21.81
CA GLU A 70 11.51 -0.96 -21.39
C GLU A 70 12.60 -1.20 -20.33
N ALA A 71 13.80 -0.67 -20.56
CA ALA A 71 14.92 -0.78 -19.61
C ALA A 71 14.64 -0.05 -18.28
N ALA A 72 13.95 1.09 -18.32
CA ALA A 72 13.58 1.84 -17.12
C ALA A 72 12.50 1.11 -16.30
N VAL A 73 11.49 0.55 -16.97
CA VAL A 73 10.41 -0.20 -16.36
C VAL A 73 10.93 -1.51 -15.73
N GLU A 74 11.79 -2.26 -16.44
CA GLU A 74 12.39 -3.48 -15.88
C GLU A 74 13.26 -3.18 -14.66
N ALA A 75 14.07 -2.12 -14.70
CA ALA A 75 14.87 -1.69 -13.54
C ALA A 75 13.98 -1.31 -12.33
N ALA A 76 12.80 -0.73 -12.56
CA ALA A 76 11.85 -0.44 -11.48
C ALA A 76 11.20 -1.71 -10.91
N PHE A 77 10.94 -2.73 -11.73
CA PHE A 77 10.48 -4.03 -11.23
C PHE A 77 11.59 -4.80 -10.50
N ASP A 78 12.85 -4.70 -10.93
CA ASP A 78 13.98 -5.28 -10.21
C ASP A 78 14.12 -4.69 -8.81
N GLU A 79 13.91 -3.37 -8.66
CA GLU A 79 13.88 -2.71 -7.35
C GLU A 79 12.82 -3.33 -6.43
N VAL A 80 11.60 -3.56 -6.92
CA VAL A 80 10.54 -4.21 -6.11
C VAL A 80 10.90 -5.65 -5.74
N ARG A 81 11.54 -6.41 -6.65
CA ARG A 81 12.00 -7.78 -6.33
C ARG A 81 13.06 -7.79 -5.22
N GLN A 82 13.96 -6.79 -5.22
CA GLN A 82 14.94 -6.62 -4.14
C GLN A 82 14.27 -6.27 -2.82
N LEU A 83 13.30 -5.34 -2.84
CA LEU A 83 12.50 -4.98 -1.67
C LEU A 83 11.68 -6.17 -1.15
N ASP A 84 11.12 -7.00 -2.02
CA ASP A 84 10.44 -8.24 -1.62
C ASP A 84 11.39 -9.20 -0.89
N SER A 85 12.64 -9.27 -1.33
CA SER A 85 13.64 -10.11 -0.66
C SER A 85 14.06 -9.55 0.71
N MET A 86 14.00 -8.23 0.91
CA MET A 86 14.33 -7.57 2.18
C MET A 86 13.16 -7.56 3.17
N LEU A 87 11.93 -7.27 2.70
CA LEU A 87 10.76 -6.96 3.53
C LEU A 87 9.81 -8.14 3.75
N SER A 88 10.02 -9.28 3.11
CA SER A 88 9.07 -10.39 3.15
C SER A 88 9.00 -11.06 4.52
N ASN A 89 7.81 -11.12 5.11
CA ASN A 89 7.52 -11.94 6.29
C ASN A 89 7.49 -13.45 5.99
N TYR A 90 7.50 -13.83 4.70
CA TYR A 90 7.33 -15.22 4.25
C TYR A 90 8.66 -15.86 3.83
N LYS A 91 9.70 -15.04 3.56
CA LYS A 91 11.05 -15.51 3.22
C LYS A 91 11.90 -15.59 4.49
N PRO A 92 12.32 -16.78 4.92
CA PRO A 92 13.07 -16.94 6.18
C PRO A 92 14.41 -16.22 6.21
N ASP A 93 15.00 -16.00 5.04
CA ASP A 93 16.29 -15.37 4.79
C ASP A 93 16.21 -13.85 4.56
N SER A 94 15.00 -13.24 4.60
CA SER A 94 14.85 -11.81 4.54
C SER A 94 15.37 -11.13 5.83
N GLU A 95 15.89 -9.91 5.70
CA GLU A 95 16.29 -9.10 6.87
C GLU A 95 15.12 -8.88 7.83
N TRP A 96 13.92 -8.65 7.30
CA TRP A 96 12.71 -8.48 8.10
C TRP A 96 12.39 -9.72 8.95
N SER A 97 12.50 -10.91 8.35
CA SER A 97 12.29 -12.18 9.06
C SER A 97 13.39 -12.46 10.07
N GLU A 98 14.64 -12.06 9.81
CA GLU A 98 15.72 -12.15 10.80
C GLU A 98 15.44 -11.25 12.00
N VAL A 99 15.01 -10.01 11.78
CA VAL A 99 14.60 -9.10 12.86
C VAL A 99 13.50 -9.73 13.70
N ASN A 100 12.45 -10.24 13.08
CA ASN A 100 11.33 -10.87 13.79
C ASN A 100 11.77 -12.10 14.62
N ARG A 101 12.74 -12.86 14.13
CA ARG A 101 13.20 -14.09 14.79
C ARG A 101 14.18 -13.85 15.93
N GLU A 102 15.07 -12.86 15.78
CA GLU A 102 16.25 -12.71 16.64
C GLU A 102 16.22 -11.47 17.55
N ALA A 103 15.48 -10.40 17.17
CA ALA A 103 15.61 -9.10 17.83
C ALA A 103 15.20 -9.08 19.32
N ALA A 104 14.40 -10.05 19.77
CA ALA A 104 14.07 -10.22 21.19
C ALA A 104 15.19 -10.91 22.01
N ARG A 105 16.20 -11.51 21.33
CA ARG A 105 17.31 -12.23 21.97
C ARG A 105 18.61 -11.45 21.90
N ARG A 106 18.83 -10.74 20.83
CA ARG A 106 20.05 -9.95 20.57
C ARG A 106 19.73 -8.80 19.62
N PRO A 107 20.50 -7.70 19.66
CA PRO A 107 20.45 -6.70 18.61
C PRO A 107 20.76 -7.31 17.24
N VAL A 108 19.93 -7.04 16.23
CA VAL A 108 20.09 -7.50 14.85
C VAL A 108 20.56 -6.35 14.01
N ARG A 109 21.72 -6.49 13.36
CA ARG A 109 22.22 -5.50 12.42
C ARG A 109 21.46 -5.64 11.10
N VAL A 110 20.99 -4.52 10.57
CA VAL A 110 20.23 -4.45 9.33
C VAL A 110 20.89 -3.51 8.33
N SER A 111 20.49 -3.62 7.06
CA SER A 111 20.93 -2.69 6.03
C SER A 111 20.53 -1.24 6.37
N ALA A 112 21.27 -0.27 5.84
CA ALA A 112 20.92 1.15 6.02
C ALA A 112 19.51 1.46 5.50
N GLU A 113 19.09 0.80 4.44
CA GLU A 113 17.76 0.96 3.85
C GLU A 113 16.66 0.48 4.78
N LEU A 114 16.75 -0.74 5.32
CA LEU A 114 15.78 -1.26 6.27
C LEU A 114 15.78 -0.43 7.56
N PHE A 115 16.95 -0.01 8.04
CA PHE A 115 17.04 0.84 9.22
C PHE A 115 16.30 2.17 9.05
N GLN A 116 16.46 2.84 7.90
CA GLN A 116 15.76 4.09 7.58
C GLN A 116 14.24 3.89 7.48
N LEU A 117 13.80 2.80 6.88
CA LEU A 117 12.37 2.45 6.82
C LEU A 117 11.78 2.23 8.22
N LEU A 118 12.47 1.48 9.09
CA LEU A 118 12.03 1.25 10.46
C LEU A 118 12.02 2.55 11.28
N ALA A 119 12.99 3.44 11.07
CA ALA A 119 13.01 4.77 11.68
C ALA A 119 11.81 5.64 11.22
N ALA A 120 11.45 5.57 9.94
CA ALA A 120 10.24 6.23 9.43
C ALA A 120 8.97 5.63 10.06
N CYS A 121 8.87 4.31 10.18
CA CYS A 121 7.76 3.65 10.88
C CYS A 121 7.63 4.13 12.32
N GLN A 122 8.72 4.21 13.06
CA GLN A 122 8.76 4.75 14.43
C GLN A 122 8.26 6.20 14.49
N LYS A 123 8.59 7.03 13.49
CA LYS A 123 8.09 8.40 13.40
C LYS A 123 6.59 8.43 13.19
N TYR A 124 6.06 7.64 12.23
CA TYR A 124 4.61 7.55 11.99
C TYR A 124 3.86 7.04 13.22
N SER A 125 4.39 6.03 13.92
CA SER A 125 3.79 5.51 15.15
C SER A 125 3.68 6.56 16.23
N ARG A 126 4.74 7.34 16.46
CA ARG A 126 4.73 8.44 17.43
C ARG A 126 3.74 9.54 17.05
N GLN A 127 3.75 9.97 15.79
CA GLN A 127 2.90 11.05 15.30
C GLN A 127 1.41 10.68 15.25
N SER A 128 1.09 9.39 15.11
CA SER A 128 -0.29 8.88 15.09
C SER A 128 -0.76 8.34 16.43
N GLU A 129 0.00 8.58 17.52
CA GLU A 129 -0.33 8.11 18.88
C GLU A 129 -0.52 6.58 18.94
N GLY A 130 0.25 5.85 18.10
CA GLY A 130 0.22 4.40 18.00
C GLY A 130 -0.90 3.83 17.15
N ALA A 131 -1.70 4.67 16.46
CA ALA A 131 -2.70 4.16 15.51
C ALA A 131 -2.07 3.56 14.25
N PHE A 132 -0.89 4.04 13.83
CA PHE A 132 -0.01 3.32 12.93
C PHE A 132 1.04 2.59 13.76
N ASP A 133 1.15 1.27 13.60
CA ASP A 133 2.16 0.48 14.30
C ASP A 133 2.48 -0.78 13.50
N ILE A 134 3.75 -0.95 13.14
CA ILE A 134 4.21 -2.13 12.43
C ILE A 134 4.38 -3.36 13.33
N SER A 135 4.29 -3.22 14.65
CA SER A 135 4.39 -4.35 15.59
C SER A 135 3.08 -5.15 15.72
N VAL A 136 2.13 -4.94 14.82
CA VAL A 136 0.82 -5.63 14.79
C VAL A 136 0.88 -7.10 14.36
N GLY A 137 2.05 -7.63 14.02
CA GLY A 137 2.22 -9.01 13.57
C GLY A 137 1.51 -10.06 14.45
N PRO A 138 1.62 -10.01 15.80
CA PRO A 138 0.89 -10.93 16.67
C PRO A 138 -0.62 -10.86 16.52
N LEU A 139 -1.20 -9.66 16.31
CA LEU A 139 -2.63 -9.49 16.07
C LEU A 139 -3.03 -10.05 14.70
N MET A 140 -2.24 -9.78 13.65
CA MET A 140 -2.51 -10.32 12.32
C MET A 140 -2.57 -11.86 12.32
N LYS A 141 -1.75 -12.51 13.16
CA LYS A 141 -1.76 -13.97 13.36
C LYS A 141 -3.00 -14.44 14.11
N VAL A 142 -3.30 -13.81 15.25
CA VAL A 142 -4.43 -14.17 16.12
C VAL A 142 -5.77 -13.99 15.40
N TRP A 143 -5.91 -12.96 14.56
CA TRP A 143 -7.10 -12.73 13.74
C TRP A 143 -7.12 -13.53 12.43
N GLY A 144 -6.07 -14.34 12.15
CA GLY A 144 -5.98 -15.20 10.97
C GLY A 144 -5.74 -14.48 9.65
N PHE A 145 -5.45 -13.19 9.66
CA PHE A 145 -5.19 -12.40 8.44
C PHE A 145 -3.86 -12.76 7.78
N TYR A 146 -2.90 -13.24 8.54
CA TYR A 146 -1.61 -13.68 8.03
C TYR A 146 -1.72 -14.84 7.03
N LYS A 147 -2.68 -15.76 7.24
CA LYS A 147 -2.98 -16.88 6.33
C LYS A 147 -4.12 -16.56 5.35
N GLY A 148 -4.65 -15.35 5.37
CA GLY A 148 -5.74 -14.92 4.49
C GLY A 148 -7.12 -15.55 4.80
N THR A 149 -7.25 -16.29 5.90
CA THR A 149 -8.50 -17.00 6.24
C THR A 149 -9.43 -16.18 7.13
N GLY A 150 -8.90 -15.35 8.01
CA GLY A 150 -9.63 -14.62 9.02
C GLY A 150 -10.45 -15.54 9.96
N HIS A 151 -10.41 -15.31 11.24
CA HIS A 151 -11.32 -15.97 12.21
C HIS A 151 -11.49 -15.06 13.43
N LEU A 152 -12.58 -15.22 14.15
CA LEU A 152 -12.85 -14.48 15.37
C LEU A 152 -12.07 -15.15 16.53
N PRO A 153 -11.06 -14.47 17.12
CA PRO A 153 -10.30 -15.02 18.23
C PRO A 153 -11.08 -14.90 19.54
N HIS A 154 -10.72 -15.71 20.53
CA HIS A 154 -11.19 -15.49 21.89
C HIS A 154 -10.52 -14.24 22.49
N ARG A 155 -11.24 -13.53 23.36
CA ARG A 155 -10.70 -12.34 24.02
C ARG A 155 -9.36 -12.58 24.72
N ALA A 156 -9.16 -13.75 25.32
CA ALA A 156 -7.92 -14.13 25.98
C ALA A 156 -6.72 -14.19 24.99
N GLU A 157 -6.94 -14.64 23.76
CA GLU A 157 -5.92 -14.70 22.71
C GLU A 157 -5.52 -13.29 22.26
N VAL A 158 -6.51 -12.40 22.09
CA VAL A 158 -6.24 -10.98 21.77
C VAL A 158 -5.45 -10.33 22.89
N MET A 159 -5.86 -10.50 24.16
CA MET A 159 -5.16 -9.94 25.31
C MET A 159 -3.72 -10.47 25.42
N ALA A 160 -3.49 -11.75 25.16
CA ALA A 160 -2.15 -12.34 25.12
C ALA A 160 -1.28 -11.71 23.99
N ALA A 161 -1.82 -11.57 22.78
CA ALA A 161 -1.12 -10.94 21.66
C ALA A 161 -0.78 -9.46 21.97
N MET A 162 -1.69 -8.74 22.60
CA MET A 162 -1.50 -7.33 22.96
C MET A 162 -0.30 -7.08 23.88
N THR A 163 0.15 -8.08 24.63
CA THR A 163 1.36 -7.94 25.48
C THR A 163 2.64 -7.70 24.68
N SER A 164 2.64 -8.05 23.37
CA SER A 164 3.78 -7.95 22.46
C SER A 164 3.55 -6.94 21.32
N VAL A 165 2.44 -6.20 21.37
CA VAL A 165 2.12 -5.13 20.40
C VAL A 165 2.45 -3.77 20.98
N GLY A 166 3.08 -2.94 20.19
CA GLY A 166 3.42 -1.56 20.56
C GLY A 166 4.79 -1.17 20.01
N TYR A 167 4.83 -0.10 19.22
CA TYR A 167 6.08 0.43 18.61
C TYR A 167 7.15 0.76 19.65
N ARG A 168 6.76 0.98 20.90
CA ARG A 168 7.67 1.27 22.03
C ARG A 168 8.53 0.07 22.41
N HIS A 169 8.14 -1.14 22.03
CA HIS A 169 8.90 -2.38 22.23
C HIS A 169 10.02 -2.58 21.19
N VAL A 170 10.07 -1.72 20.16
CA VAL A 170 11.05 -1.78 19.07
C VAL A 170 12.09 -0.69 19.29
N HIS A 171 13.34 -1.06 19.50
CA HIS A 171 14.45 -0.15 19.74
C HIS A 171 15.39 -0.12 18.55
N LEU A 172 15.72 1.08 18.10
CA LEU A 172 16.65 1.32 17.00
C LEU A 172 17.92 2.00 17.55
N ASP A 173 19.07 1.42 17.26
CA ASP A 173 20.38 2.01 17.54
C ASP A 173 20.99 2.56 16.25
N PRO A 174 21.01 3.89 16.04
CA PRO A 174 21.54 4.49 14.83
C PRO A 174 23.07 4.40 14.72
N ALA A 175 23.81 4.25 15.83
CA ALA A 175 25.25 4.16 15.80
C ALA A 175 25.73 2.82 15.23
N ASN A 176 25.01 1.74 15.52
CA ASN A 176 25.34 0.38 15.09
C ASN A 176 24.43 -0.15 13.98
N GLN A 177 23.38 0.59 13.59
CA GLN A 177 22.33 0.18 12.67
C GLN A 177 21.71 -1.16 13.11
N THR A 178 21.35 -1.25 14.40
CA THR A 178 20.73 -2.47 14.96
C THR A 178 19.29 -2.23 15.42
N VAL A 179 18.54 -3.32 15.40
CA VAL A 179 17.15 -3.42 15.88
C VAL A 179 17.10 -4.41 17.02
N SER A 180 16.41 -4.08 18.10
CA SER A 180 16.16 -5.00 19.21
C SER A 180 14.74 -4.84 19.74
N PHE A 181 14.22 -5.88 20.36
CA PHE A 181 12.93 -5.86 21.04
C PHE A 181 13.15 -6.03 22.55
N ASP A 182 12.37 -5.32 23.36
CA ASP A 182 12.50 -5.37 24.83
C ASP A 182 11.81 -6.61 25.45
N ARG A 183 11.10 -7.41 24.65
CA ARG A 183 10.38 -8.59 25.09
C ARG A 183 10.18 -9.62 23.99
N PRO A 184 9.98 -10.90 24.35
CA PRO A 184 9.62 -11.95 23.38
C PRO A 184 8.22 -11.74 22.82
N GLY A 185 7.98 -12.27 21.63
CA GLY A 185 6.67 -12.22 20.94
C GLY A 185 6.38 -10.96 20.15
N VAL A 186 7.21 -9.92 20.24
CA VAL A 186 7.12 -8.77 19.31
C VAL A 186 7.39 -9.25 17.90
N GLU A 187 6.56 -8.85 16.96
CA GLU A 187 6.68 -9.23 15.55
C GLU A 187 6.23 -8.08 14.66
N LEU A 188 7.08 -7.71 13.72
CA LEU A 188 6.83 -6.65 12.76
C LEU A 188 6.07 -7.18 11.55
N ASP A 189 5.12 -6.38 11.05
CA ASP A 189 4.37 -6.63 9.81
C ASP A 189 4.51 -5.44 8.85
N PRO A 190 5.01 -5.63 7.59
CA PRO A 190 5.21 -4.55 6.64
C PRO A 190 3.92 -4.15 5.89
N GLY A 191 2.80 -4.83 6.13
CA GLY A 191 1.56 -4.68 5.35
C GLY A 191 0.96 -3.27 5.35
N GLY A 192 1.36 -2.43 6.31
CA GLY A 192 0.90 -1.05 6.43
C GLY A 192 1.78 0.01 5.76
N ILE A 193 2.96 -0.38 5.20
CA ILE A 193 3.98 0.55 4.72
C ILE A 193 4.68 0.07 3.44
N GLY A 194 4.74 -1.26 3.22
CA GLY A 194 5.62 -1.87 2.22
C GLY A 194 5.28 -1.50 0.80
N LYS A 195 4.00 -1.40 0.44
CA LYS A 195 3.58 -1.08 -0.92
C LYS A 195 3.89 0.37 -1.29
N GLY A 196 3.58 1.30 -0.39
CA GLY A 196 3.87 2.73 -0.61
C GLY A 196 5.36 3.00 -0.69
N TYR A 197 6.14 2.34 0.16
CA TYR A 197 7.59 2.41 0.09
C TYR A 197 8.12 1.88 -1.26
N ALA A 198 7.64 0.71 -1.70
CA ALA A 198 8.04 0.13 -2.98
C ALA A 198 7.66 1.04 -4.17
N VAL A 199 6.46 1.63 -4.18
CA VAL A 199 6.05 2.57 -5.23
C VAL A 199 6.98 3.80 -5.26
N ASP A 200 7.34 4.38 -4.12
CA ASP A 200 8.29 5.50 -4.07
C ASP A 200 9.65 5.11 -4.65
N ARG A 201 10.18 3.91 -4.31
CA ARG A 201 11.44 3.39 -4.84
C ARG A 201 11.41 3.17 -6.35
N MET A 202 10.29 2.60 -6.86
CA MET A 202 10.07 2.46 -8.31
C MET A 202 10.10 3.81 -9.03
N VAL A 203 9.40 4.80 -8.49
CA VAL A 203 9.36 6.16 -9.04
C VAL A 203 10.76 6.79 -9.06
N ASP A 204 11.55 6.59 -8.00
CA ASP A 204 12.93 7.08 -7.95
C ASP A 204 13.82 6.40 -9.00
N VAL A 205 13.64 5.10 -9.25
CA VAL A 205 14.34 4.39 -10.35
C VAL A 205 13.95 4.98 -11.69
N LEU A 206 12.65 5.14 -11.97
CA LEU A 206 12.15 5.71 -13.22
C LEU A 206 12.71 7.12 -13.47
N LYS A 207 12.71 7.99 -12.45
CA LYS A 207 13.32 9.34 -12.52
C LYS A 207 14.80 9.29 -12.85
N ARG A 208 15.58 8.43 -12.17
CA ARG A 208 17.02 8.25 -12.46
C ARG A 208 17.30 7.74 -13.88
N LYS A 209 16.36 7.00 -14.47
CA LYS A 209 16.41 6.51 -15.86
C LYS A 209 15.88 7.53 -16.88
N GLY A 210 15.55 8.76 -16.46
CA GLY A 210 15.10 9.83 -17.34
C GLY A 210 13.61 9.80 -17.69
N VAL A 211 12.81 8.95 -17.04
CA VAL A 211 11.34 8.95 -17.21
C VAL A 211 10.74 10.13 -16.47
N SER A 212 9.97 10.94 -17.18
CA SER A 212 9.29 12.13 -16.62
C SER A 212 7.78 11.98 -16.53
N THR A 213 7.21 10.95 -17.16
CA THR A 213 5.76 10.74 -17.23
C THR A 213 5.43 9.26 -17.02
N ALA A 214 4.90 8.93 -15.85
CA ALA A 214 4.55 7.57 -15.48
C ALA A 214 3.41 7.51 -14.45
N LEU A 215 2.60 6.45 -14.53
CA LEU A 215 1.70 6.03 -13.46
C LEU A 215 2.26 4.73 -12.88
N VAL A 216 2.53 4.71 -11.57
CA VAL A 216 3.02 3.54 -10.86
C VAL A 216 1.98 3.14 -9.81
N ALA A 217 1.60 1.87 -9.77
CA ALA A 217 0.59 1.40 -8.82
C ALA A 217 0.95 0.04 -8.22
N ALA A 218 0.63 -0.14 -6.94
CA ALA A 218 0.66 -1.41 -6.22
C ALA A 218 -0.78 -1.83 -5.88
N SER A 219 -1.30 -2.85 -6.59
CA SER A 219 -2.66 -3.41 -6.44
C SER A 219 -3.79 -2.36 -6.44
N GLY A 220 -3.55 -1.17 -7.01
CA GLY A 220 -4.50 -0.06 -7.01
C GLY A 220 -4.76 0.60 -5.64
N SER A 221 -4.13 0.11 -4.57
CA SER A 221 -4.28 0.69 -3.23
C SER A 221 -3.21 1.74 -2.90
N SER A 222 -2.06 1.73 -3.59
CA SER A 222 -0.99 2.72 -3.45
C SER A 222 -0.52 3.10 -4.85
N ILE A 223 -0.68 4.38 -5.23
CA ILE A 223 -0.52 4.87 -6.59
C ILE A 223 0.31 6.15 -6.57
N TYR A 224 1.19 6.33 -7.56
CA TYR A 224 1.92 7.58 -7.78
C TYR A 224 1.79 8.02 -9.24
N GLY A 225 1.40 9.28 -9.46
CA GLY A 225 1.39 9.93 -10.77
C GLY A 225 2.62 10.81 -10.96
N LEU A 226 3.61 10.35 -11.73
CA LEU A 226 4.78 11.13 -12.13
C LEU A 226 4.43 11.96 -13.38
N GLY A 227 4.61 13.28 -13.33
CA GLY A 227 4.24 14.17 -14.42
C GLY A 227 2.75 14.08 -14.77
N ALA A 228 2.42 14.30 -16.03
CA ALA A 228 1.06 14.26 -16.55
C ALA A 228 1.03 13.57 -17.92
N PRO A 229 0.02 12.73 -18.23
CA PRO A 229 -0.12 12.15 -19.56
C PRO A 229 -0.40 13.24 -20.60
N PRO A 230 -0.11 13.00 -21.88
CA PRO A 230 -0.17 14.03 -22.93
C PRO A 230 -1.55 14.65 -23.13
N ASP A 231 -2.57 13.86 -22.91
CA ASP A 231 -3.99 14.22 -23.11
C ASP A 231 -4.67 14.82 -21.86
N GLU A 232 -3.97 14.82 -20.68
CA GLU A 232 -4.55 15.33 -19.44
C GLU A 232 -3.51 16.12 -18.61
N PRO A 233 -3.34 17.42 -18.88
CA PRO A 233 -2.29 18.24 -18.25
C PRO A 233 -2.46 18.46 -16.74
N ARG A 234 -3.64 18.15 -16.18
CA ARG A 234 -3.88 18.20 -14.73
C ARG A 234 -3.18 17.06 -13.98
N GLY A 235 -2.83 15.96 -14.68
CA GLY A 235 -2.21 14.79 -14.09
C GLY A 235 -2.93 13.49 -14.43
N TRP A 236 -2.54 12.41 -13.82
CA TRP A 236 -3.13 11.10 -14.00
C TRP A 236 -4.49 11.04 -13.31
N ARG A 237 -5.53 10.76 -14.08
CA ARG A 237 -6.91 10.67 -13.58
C ARG A 237 -7.11 9.37 -12.82
N ILE A 238 -7.46 9.47 -11.54
CA ILE A 238 -7.75 8.33 -10.65
C ILE A 238 -9.17 8.47 -10.13
N THR A 239 -9.94 7.39 -10.19
CA THR A 239 -11.29 7.33 -9.64
C THR A 239 -11.30 6.64 -8.29
N ILE A 240 -11.97 7.23 -7.30
CA ILE A 240 -12.22 6.60 -6.00
C ILE A 240 -13.55 5.88 -6.08
N ARG A 241 -13.53 4.55 -5.87
CA ARG A 241 -14.71 3.70 -5.96
C ARG A 241 -15.64 3.92 -4.78
N ASP A 242 -16.94 3.72 -5.04
CA ASP A 242 -17.95 3.65 -3.99
C ASP A 242 -17.74 2.34 -3.19
N PRO A 243 -17.46 2.42 -1.87
CA PRO A 243 -17.24 1.24 -1.04
C PRO A 243 -18.47 0.33 -0.92
N LYS A 244 -19.66 0.85 -1.21
CA LYS A 244 -20.93 0.09 -1.20
C LYS A 244 -21.33 -0.40 -2.59
N ASN A 245 -20.73 0.11 -3.66
CA ASN A 245 -21.01 -0.28 -5.04
C ASN A 245 -19.77 -0.14 -5.93
N GLU A 246 -19.01 -1.20 -6.08
CA GLU A 246 -17.75 -1.24 -6.85
C GLU A 246 -17.87 -0.78 -8.32
N ARG A 247 -19.08 -0.73 -8.86
CA ARG A 247 -19.36 -0.27 -10.24
C ARG A 247 -19.52 1.25 -10.33
N LYS A 248 -19.59 1.95 -9.19
CA LYS A 248 -19.71 3.41 -9.12
C LYS A 248 -18.43 4.03 -8.58
N SER A 249 -18.20 5.27 -8.95
CA SER A 249 -17.19 6.14 -8.35
C SER A 249 -17.86 7.20 -7.50
N VAL A 250 -17.21 7.61 -6.42
CA VAL A 250 -17.66 8.67 -5.51
C VAL A 250 -16.84 9.94 -5.63
N ALA A 251 -15.64 9.84 -6.22
CA ALA A 251 -14.80 11.00 -6.50
C ALA A 251 -13.82 10.70 -7.64
N GLU A 252 -13.30 11.76 -8.22
CA GLU A 252 -12.24 11.75 -9.21
C GLU A 252 -11.13 12.71 -8.76
N VAL A 253 -9.87 12.29 -8.91
CA VAL A 253 -8.69 13.09 -8.57
C VAL A 253 -7.67 13.03 -9.69
N PHE A 254 -6.78 14.00 -9.73
CA PHE A 254 -5.66 14.05 -10.66
C PHE A 254 -4.36 14.07 -9.88
N LEU A 255 -3.49 13.10 -10.15
CA LEU A 255 -2.18 12.99 -9.53
C LEU A 255 -1.12 13.51 -10.49
N LYS A 256 -0.37 14.54 -10.06
CA LYS A 256 0.75 15.12 -10.81
C LYS A 256 1.91 15.37 -9.85
N ASN A 257 2.86 14.46 -9.85
CA ASN A 257 3.92 14.37 -8.84
C ASN A 257 3.38 14.21 -7.41
N ASP A 258 2.26 13.50 -7.33
CA ASP A 258 1.54 13.19 -6.10
C ASP A 258 1.23 11.69 -6.05
N SER A 259 1.01 11.21 -4.84
CA SER A 259 0.57 9.85 -4.57
C SER A 259 -0.85 9.80 -4.02
N MET A 260 -1.49 8.65 -4.13
CA MET A 260 -2.71 8.33 -3.40
C MET A 260 -2.62 6.91 -2.85
N SER A 261 -2.94 6.75 -1.57
CA SER A 261 -3.18 5.41 -1.00
C SER A 261 -4.56 5.33 -0.37
N THR A 262 -5.19 4.15 -0.53
CA THR A 262 -6.52 3.88 0.03
C THR A 262 -6.46 2.73 1.01
N SER A 263 -6.91 2.98 2.24
CA SER A 263 -7.22 1.95 3.24
C SER A 263 -8.71 1.69 3.23
N CYS A 264 -9.14 0.43 3.15
CA CYS A 264 -10.56 0.08 3.10
C CYS A 264 -10.88 -1.21 3.84
N SER A 265 -12.13 -1.32 4.33
CA SER A 265 -12.60 -2.45 5.13
C SER A 265 -13.04 -3.65 4.29
N TYR A 266 -13.18 -3.52 2.98
CA TYR A 266 -13.82 -4.50 2.10
C TYR A 266 -12.83 -5.31 1.22
N GLU A 267 -11.53 -5.01 1.23
CA GLU A 267 -10.53 -5.79 0.48
C GLU A 267 -10.21 -7.13 1.16
N LYS A 268 -9.88 -7.08 2.46
CA LYS A 268 -9.59 -8.27 3.26
C LYS A 268 -10.43 -8.21 4.53
N PHE A 269 -11.43 -9.07 4.60
CA PHE A 269 -12.34 -9.16 5.74
C PHE A 269 -12.91 -10.57 5.86
N PHE A 270 -13.48 -10.86 7.01
CA PHE A 270 -14.36 -12.02 7.21
C PHE A 270 -15.61 -11.59 7.97
N VAL A 271 -16.62 -12.44 7.96
CA VAL A 271 -17.88 -12.23 8.67
C VAL A 271 -18.03 -13.30 9.75
N ALA A 272 -18.23 -12.87 10.99
CA ALA A 272 -18.53 -13.74 12.11
C ALA A 272 -19.59 -13.09 12.98
N GLU A 273 -20.54 -13.88 13.49
CA GLU A 273 -21.62 -13.43 14.39
C GLU A 273 -22.42 -12.22 13.84
N GLY A 274 -22.55 -12.13 12.50
CA GLY A 274 -23.25 -11.02 11.83
C GLY A 274 -22.44 -9.72 11.71
N HIS A 275 -21.20 -9.69 12.16
CA HIS A 275 -20.30 -8.54 12.07
C HIS A 275 -19.20 -8.74 11.03
N VAL A 276 -18.78 -7.65 10.38
CA VAL A 276 -17.65 -7.60 9.45
C VAL A 276 -16.38 -7.21 10.21
N TYR A 277 -15.35 -8.03 10.10
CA TYR A 277 -14.04 -7.78 10.68
C TYR A 277 -13.02 -7.58 9.57
N SER A 278 -12.52 -6.35 9.43
CA SER A 278 -11.50 -6.01 8.42
C SER A 278 -10.09 -6.30 8.93
N HIS A 279 -9.12 -6.36 8.00
CA HIS A 279 -7.71 -6.51 8.33
C HIS A 279 -7.05 -5.24 8.91
N ILE A 280 -7.77 -4.11 8.96
CA ILE A 280 -7.24 -2.86 9.50
C ILE A 280 -7.44 -2.87 11.01
N MET A 281 -6.36 -3.23 11.72
CA MET A 281 -6.34 -3.37 13.17
C MET A 281 -6.06 -2.04 13.85
N ASP A 282 -6.76 -1.76 14.95
CA ASP A 282 -6.29 -0.75 15.90
C ASP A 282 -5.28 -1.39 16.86
N PRO A 283 -3.99 -1.02 16.77
CA PRO A 283 -2.94 -1.61 17.62
C PRO A 283 -3.12 -1.36 19.12
N ARG A 284 -3.92 -0.36 19.46
CA ARG A 284 -4.16 0.08 20.85
C ARG A 284 -5.25 -0.74 21.53
N THR A 285 -6.16 -1.30 20.77
CA THR A 285 -7.28 -2.10 21.28
C THR A 285 -7.14 -3.60 20.99
N GLY A 286 -6.39 -3.94 19.94
CA GLY A 286 -6.25 -5.31 19.44
C GLY A 286 -7.41 -5.80 18.59
N TYR A 287 -8.32 -4.90 18.20
CA TYR A 287 -9.50 -5.21 17.37
C TYR A 287 -9.48 -4.47 16.04
N PRO A 288 -10.14 -5.00 15.00
CA PRO A 288 -10.41 -4.27 13.76
C PRO A 288 -11.13 -2.95 14.02
N ALA A 289 -10.71 -1.89 13.32
CA ALA A 289 -11.34 -0.58 13.45
C ALA A 289 -12.76 -0.58 12.84
N PRO A 290 -13.80 -0.15 13.59
CA PRO A 290 -15.17 -0.14 13.13
C PRO A 290 -15.56 1.19 12.45
N GLY A 291 -16.67 1.18 11.69
CA GLY A 291 -17.39 2.40 11.26
C GLY A 291 -16.79 3.14 10.06
N MET A 292 -15.59 2.79 9.61
CA MET A 292 -14.98 3.35 8.43
C MET A 292 -15.06 2.35 7.27
N LEU A 293 -15.48 2.81 6.09
CA LEU A 293 -15.50 2.00 4.87
C LEU A 293 -14.20 2.17 4.09
N SER A 294 -13.78 3.41 3.84
CA SER A 294 -12.48 3.70 3.21
C SER A 294 -11.97 5.10 3.54
N VAL A 295 -10.65 5.23 3.48
CA VAL A 295 -9.94 6.51 3.50
C VAL A 295 -8.94 6.51 2.37
N SER A 296 -9.07 7.47 1.46
CA SER A 296 -8.08 7.74 0.41
C SER A 296 -7.30 9.00 0.78
N LEU A 297 -5.98 8.89 0.83
CA LEU A 297 -5.09 9.97 1.23
C LEU A 297 -4.14 10.33 0.10
N ILE A 298 -4.09 11.62 -0.25
CA ILE A 298 -3.21 12.16 -1.28
C ILE A 298 -2.10 12.94 -0.61
N THR A 299 -0.85 12.62 -0.97
CA THR A 299 0.37 13.20 -0.40
C THR A 299 1.49 13.23 -1.45
N PRO A 300 2.56 14.01 -1.25
CA PRO A 300 3.69 14.03 -2.18
C PRO A 300 4.46 12.69 -2.28
N ARG A 301 4.40 11.83 -1.27
CA ARG A 301 5.11 10.53 -1.24
C ARG A 301 4.16 9.40 -0.92
N THR A 302 4.33 8.26 -1.60
CA THR A 302 3.44 7.11 -1.44
C THR A 302 3.59 6.44 -0.08
N ILE A 303 4.78 6.45 0.50
CA ILE A 303 5.00 5.97 1.86
C ILE A 303 4.16 6.75 2.89
N ASP A 304 4.06 8.09 2.72
CA ASP A 304 3.27 8.94 3.60
C ASP A 304 1.76 8.65 3.43
N SER A 305 1.27 8.59 2.18
CA SER A 305 -0.15 8.30 1.93
C SER A 305 -0.56 6.93 2.46
N GLU A 306 0.29 5.91 2.34
CA GLU A 306 0.01 4.58 2.86
C GLU A 306 0.05 4.54 4.39
N ALA A 307 1.09 5.10 5.01
CA ALA A 307 1.24 5.09 6.47
C ALA A 307 0.11 5.85 7.16
N TRP A 308 -0.20 7.07 6.70
CA TRP A 308 -1.21 7.93 7.33
C TRP A 308 -2.66 7.52 7.04
N ALA A 309 -2.92 6.78 5.97
CA ALA A 309 -4.27 6.27 5.69
C ALA A 309 -4.80 5.37 6.81
N LYS A 310 -3.92 4.63 7.54
CA LYS A 310 -4.34 3.77 8.67
C LYS A 310 -4.78 4.58 9.89
N PRO A 311 -3.99 5.53 10.44
CA PRO A 311 -4.44 6.40 11.54
C PRO A 311 -5.73 7.14 11.23
N PHE A 312 -5.88 7.65 9.99
CA PHE A 312 -7.09 8.34 9.58
C PHE A 312 -8.30 7.40 9.54
N PHE A 313 -8.10 6.17 9.05
CA PHE A 313 -9.13 5.13 9.05
C PHE A 313 -9.55 4.73 10.47
N ILE A 314 -8.58 4.54 11.37
CA ILE A 314 -8.80 4.05 12.73
C ILE A 314 -9.43 5.14 13.61
N ASN A 315 -8.90 6.36 13.57
CA ASN A 315 -9.34 7.45 14.45
C ASN A 315 -10.52 8.27 13.87
N GLY A 316 -10.77 8.16 12.56
CA GLY A 316 -11.86 8.83 11.88
C GLY A 316 -11.61 10.32 11.59
N ARG A 317 -12.62 10.92 10.98
CA ARG A 317 -12.57 12.27 10.39
C ARG A 317 -12.27 13.38 11.41
N GLN A 318 -12.83 13.31 12.61
CA GLN A 318 -12.64 14.36 13.62
C GLN A 318 -11.19 14.43 14.09
N TRP A 319 -10.58 13.28 14.37
CA TRP A 319 -9.16 13.21 14.70
C TRP A 319 -8.28 13.66 13.54
N ALA A 320 -8.60 13.19 12.33
CA ALA A 320 -7.86 13.56 11.13
C ALA A 320 -7.86 15.08 10.90
N ALA A 321 -8.95 15.78 11.15
CA ALA A 321 -9.02 17.24 11.02
C ALA A 321 -8.04 18.00 11.94
N GLN A 322 -7.70 17.40 13.09
CA GLN A 322 -6.77 17.99 14.07
C GLN A 322 -5.31 17.58 13.84
N HIS A 323 -5.09 16.45 13.16
CA HIS A 323 -3.78 15.83 13.01
C HIS A 323 -3.31 15.74 11.54
N ASN A 324 -4.07 16.35 10.61
CA ASN A 324 -3.74 16.31 9.19
C ASN A 324 -2.44 17.08 8.91
N PRO A 325 -1.36 16.43 8.42
CA PRO A 325 -0.17 17.14 8.04
C PRO A 325 -0.46 18.15 6.91
N GLN A 326 0.25 19.27 6.92
CA GLN A 326 0.09 20.30 5.90
C GLN A 326 0.30 19.74 4.49
N GLY A 327 -0.61 20.04 3.58
CA GLY A 327 -0.57 19.62 2.18
C GLY A 327 -1.16 18.22 1.93
N PHE A 328 -1.62 17.51 2.95
CA PHE A 328 -2.31 16.24 2.76
C PHE A 328 -3.80 16.49 2.48
N ARG A 329 -4.36 15.73 1.54
CA ARG A 329 -5.79 15.77 1.20
C ARG A 329 -6.40 14.41 1.46
N ALA A 330 -7.42 14.34 2.27
CA ALA A 330 -8.04 13.08 2.69
C ALA A 330 -9.52 13.01 2.27
N PHE A 331 -9.91 11.88 1.69
CA PHE A 331 -11.28 11.57 1.32
C PHE A 331 -11.77 10.39 2.14
N PHE A 332 -12.83 10.58 2.89
CA PHE A 332 -13.39 9.59 3.82
C PHE A 332 -14.71 9.06 3.29
N CYS A 333 -14.91 7.74 3.37
CA CYS A 333 -16.19 7.08 3.26
C CYS A 333 -16.50 6.35 4.56
N GLU A 334 -17.53 6.80 5.26
CA GLU A 334 -17.96 6.27 6.55
C GLU A 334 -19.23 5.41 6.40
N ASP A 335 -19.45 4.46 7.28
CA ASP A 335 -20.68 3.65 7.28
C ASP A 335 -21.84 4.41 7.93
N ARG A 336 -22.21 5.52 7.30
CA ARG A 336 -23.34 6.39 7.70
C ARG A 336 -24.37 6.48 6.57
N THR A 337 -25.58 6.89 6.89
CA THR A 337 -26.70 6.90 5.97
C THR A 337 -26.76 8.12 5.07
N GLU A 338 -26.33 9.30 5.56
CA GLU A 338 -26.39 10.55 4.81
C GLU A 338 -25.00 11.06 4.46
N GLN A 339 -24.69 11.24 3.18
CA GLN A 339 -23.39 11.65 2.64
C GLN A 339 -22.20 10.83 3.20
N PRO A 340 -22.16 9.52 2.88
CA PRO A 340 -21.13 8.65 3.46
C PRO A 340 -19.72 9.06 3.06
N CYS A 341 -19.52 9.71 1.91
CA CYS A 341 -18.23 10.06 1.34
C CYS A 341 -18.05 11.58 1.19
N ALA A 342 -16.95 12.12 1.73
CA ALA A 342 -16.59 13.52 1.57
C ALA A 342 -15.09 13.78 1.82
N TRP A 343 -14.59 14.89 1.28
CA TRP A 343 -13.26 15.41 1.60
C TRP A 343 -13.20 15.92 3.04
N LEU A 344 -12.01 15.79 3.62
CA LEU A 344 -11.67 16.53 4.84
C LEU A 344 -11.54 18.02 4.43
N PRO A 345 -12.16 18.94 5.18
CA PRO A 345 -12.05 20.37 4.92
C PRO A 345 -10.63 20.90 4.98
#